data_3e168b169e66de15512c230222ac9808
#
_entry.id   3e168b169e66de15512c230222ac9808
#
_cell.length_a   1.000
_cell.length_b   1.000
_cell.length_c   1.000
_cell.angle_alpha   90.00
_cell.angle_beta   90.00
_cell.angle_gamma   90.00
#
_symmetry.space_group_name_H-M   'P 1'
#
loop_
_entity.id
_entity.type
_entity.pdbx_description
1 polymer ?
#
loop_
_entity_poly.entity_id
_entity_poly.type
_entity_poly.pdbx_seq_one_letter_code
_entity_poly.pdbx_strand_id
1 'polypeptide(L)'
;EVVAETGISLAELIEEIRKKGFSGLEWAISIPGTLGGAIRGNAGAFGGEIKDFIKEVNIYDFKKDKFAVLSVPECDFKYRHSVFKENPNFIILEAKLTLGKSSGEEGDSIKNYLNERNFNQDFSRSSAGCVFKNVLWSRKDINKQELFENHSELKQFADKSAIPAGFLIDYLGLKGYQIGNAQISRKHGNFIINLGGTSAESVIMLIGLIKERVHRHYGIQLEEEIQIVL
;
A
#
# COMPACT_ATOMS: atom_id res chain seq x y z
N GLU A 1 1.79 13.37 21.55
CA GLU A 1 2.76 13.44 20.46
C GLU A 1 3.91 12.47 20.72
N VAL A 2 4.38 11.83 19.68
CA VAL A 2 5.52 10.91 19.71
C VAL A 2 6.47 11.29 18.57
N VAL A 3 7.76 11.32 18.86
CA VAL A 3 8.81 11.47 17.84
C VAL A 3 9.46 10.09 17.65
N ALA A 4 9.60 9.67 16.40
CA ALA A 4 10.20 8.38 16.07
C ALA A 4 11.14 8.50 14.87
N GLU A 5 12.32 7.90 14.99
CA GLU A 5 13.26 7.75 13.88
C GLU A 5 12.69 6.81 12.81
N THR A 6 12.94 7.13 11.56
CA THR A 6 12.29 6.44 10.43
C THR A 6 12.82 5.05 10.12
N GLY A 7 13.92 4.65 10.78
CA GLY A 7 14.46 3.30 10.72
C GLY A 7 13.68 2.27 11.54
N ILE A 8 12.82 2.69 12.50
CA ILE A 8 12.02 1.78 13.31
C ILE A 8 11.04 0.99 12.44
N SER A 9 10.90 -0.31 12.69
CA SER A 9 9.86 -1.09 12.02
C SER A 9 8.46 -0.67 12.47
N LEU A 10 7.46 -0.76 11.60
CA LEU A 10 6.08 -0.41 11.97
C LEU A 10 5.57 -1.27 13.14
N ALA A 11 5.89 -2.56 13.13
CA ALA A 11 5.48 -3.46 14.20
C ALA A 11 6.09 -3.05 15.56
N GLU A 12 7.37 -2.71 15.59
CA GLU A 12 8.06 -2.24 16.79
C GLU A 12 7.51 -0.88 17.25
N LEU A 13 7.30 0.06 16.33
CA LEU A 13 6.69 1.35 16.65
C LEU A 13 5.32 1.18 17.31
N ILE A 14 4.45 0.33 16.74
CA ILE A 14 3.12 0.07 17.28
C ILE A 14 3.19 -0.52 18.68
N GLU A 15 4.10 -1.45 18.91
CA GLU A 15 4.29 -2.06 20.23
C GLU A 15 4.77 -1.03 21.26
N GLU A 16 5.73 -0.15 20.88
CA GLU A 16 6.28 0.87 21.79
C GLU A 16 5.26 1.98 22.12
N ILE A 17 4.48 2.45 21.13
CA ILE A 17 3.42 3.43 21.40
C ILE A 17 2.33 2.85 22.30
N ARG A 18 1.96 1.58 22.08
CA ARG A 18 0.97 0.88 22.90
C ARG A 18 1.43 0.73 24.37
N LYS A 19 2.70 0.35 24.60
CA LYS A 19 3.29 0.29 25.94
C LYS A 19 3.26 1.65 26.66
N LYS A 20 3.33 2.74 25.90
CA LYS A 20 3.26 4.12 26.41
C LYS A 20 1.84 4.66 26.55
N GLY A 21 0.81 3.84 26.29
CA GLY A 21 -0.60 4.23 26.41
C GLY A 21 -1.11 5.07 25.26
N PHE A 22 -0.55 4.91 24.06
CA PHE A 22 -1.02 5.56 22.83
C PHE A 22 -1.64 4.53 21.87
N SER A 23 -2.49 5.03 20.95
CA SER A 23 -3.20 4.25 19.94
C SER A 23 -3.32 5.02 18.62
N GLY A 24 -3.72 4.29 17.56
CA GLY A 24 -4.05 4.85 16.24
C GLY A 24 -3.34 4.20 15.06
N LEU A 25 -2.23 3.45 15.29
CA LEU A 25 -1.48 2.80 14.23
C LEU A 25 -1.71 1.27 14.13
N GLU A 26 -2.68 0.72 14.84
CA GLU A 26 -2.96 -0.73 14.92
C GLU A 26 -3.20 -1.37 13.55
N TRP A 27 -3.82 -0.61 12.65
CA TRP A 27 -4.07 -1.02 11.26
C TRP A 27 -2.79 -1.34 10.48
N ALA A 28 -1.65 -0.77 10.88
CA ALA A 28 -0.38 -0.95 10.20
C ALA A 28 0.46 -2.13 10.71
N ILE A 29 0.01 -2.85 11.75
CA ILE A 29 0.80 -3.90 12.46
C ILE A 29 1.39 -4.97 11.54
N SER A 30 0.73 -5.28 10.47
CA SER A 30 1.16 -6.33 9.56
C SER A 30 1.77 -5.80 8.24
N ILE A 31 1.98 -4.48 8.12
CA ILE A 31 2.72 -3.92 6.98
C ILE A 31 4.22 -4.12 7.25
N PRO A 32 4.92 -4.92 6.44
CA PRO A 32 6.36 -5.07 6.59
C PRO A 32 7.07 -3.79 6.17
N GLY A 33 8.09 -3.40 6.92
CA GLY A 33 8.89 -2.22 6.61
C GLY A 33 8.99 -1.24 7.77
N THR A 34 9.57 -0.08 7.50
CA THR A 34 9.89 0.95 8.49
C THR A 34 8.91 2.13 8.40
N LEU A 35 8.93 2.98 9.43
CA LEU A 35 8.20 4.24 9.44
C LEU A 35 8.56 5.12 8.23
N GLY A 36 9.85 5.20 7.86
CA GLY A 36 10.29 5.97 6.70
C GLY A 36 9.72 5.44 5.38
N GLY A 37 9.66 4.11 5.21
CA GLY A 37 9.01 3.48 4.07
C GLY A 37 7.52 3.76 4.02
N ALA A 38 6.84 3.72 5.18
CA ALA A 38 5.43 4.05 5.30
C ALA A 38 5.14 5.51 4.93
N ILE A 39 5.94 6.45 5.41
CA ILE A 39 5.83 7.88 5.08
C ILE A 39 6.06 8.09 3.58
N ARG A 40 7.13 7.52 3.03
CA ARG A 40 7.45 7.63 1.59
C ARG A 40 6.32 7.15 0.70
N GLY A 41 5.65 6.07 1.08
CA GLY A 41 4.55 5.48 0.32
C GLY A 41 3.17 6.03 0.66
N ASN A 42 3.02 6.85 1.69
CA ASN A 42 1.74 7.10 2.35
C ASN A 42 1.01 5.76 2.57
N ALA A 43 1.65 4.86 3.33
CA ALA A 43 1.13 3.52 3.56
C ALA A 43 -0.26 3.59 4.18
N GLY A 44 -1.14 2.71 3.74
CA GLY A 44 -2.50 2.65 4.26
C GLY A 44 -3.11 1.27 4.08
N ALA A 45 -3.91 0.88 5.06
CA ALA A 45 -4.69 -0.35 5.08
C ALA A 45 -5.91 -0.16 5.99
N PHE A 46 -6.97 -0.94 5.77
CA PHE A 46 -8.17 -0.95 6.63
C PHE A 46 -8.80 0.44 6.87
N GLY A 47 -8.65 1.34 5.90
CA GLY A 47 -9.18 2.70 5.98
C GLY A 47 -8.30 3.73 6.69
N GLY A 48 -7.18 3.33 7.31
CA GLY A 48 -6.17 4.25 7.86
C GLY A 48 -5.04 4.53 6.87
N GLU A 49 -4.47 5.72 6.93
CA GLU A 49 -3.26 6.11 6.20
C GLU A 49 -2.25 6.76 7.17
N ILE A 50 -0.96 6.57 6.91
CA ILE A 50 0.10 7.12 7.80
C ILE A 50 0.04 8.65 7.89
N LYS A 51 -0.34 9.34 6.83
CA LYS A 51 -0.49 10.81 6.80
C LYS A 51 -1.43 11.35 7.88
N ASP A 52 -2.45 10.55 8.27
CA ASP A 52 -3.48 10.96 9.25
C ASP A 52 -2.90 11.14 10.65
N PHE A 53 -1.71 10.61 10.87
CA PHE A 53 -0.99 10.64 12.14
C PHE A 53 0.27 11.50 12.10
N ILE A 54 0.74 11.93 10.92
CA ILE A 54 1.92 12.78 10.76
C ILE A 54 1.57 14.22 11.15
N LYS A 55 2.43 14.84 11.96
CA LYS A 55 2.41 16.26 12.24
C LYS A 55 3.47 17.01 11.44
N GLU A 56 4.69 16.47 11.42
CA GLU A 56 5.83 17.00 10.68
C GLU A 56 6.84 15.90 10.40
N VAL A 57 7.65 16.09 9.38
CA VAL A 57 8.70 15.14 8.96
C VAL A 57 10.03 15.87 8.89
N ASN A 58 11.01 15.39 9.62
CA ASN A 58 12.38 15.89 9.58
C ASN A 58 13.15 15.16 8.49
N ILE A 59 13.79 15.93 7.63
CA ILE A 59 14.55 15.45 6.48
C ILE A 59 15.95 16.03 6.42
N TYR A 60 16.81 15.34 5.68
CA TYR A 60 18.02 15.90 5.11
C TYR A 60 17.82 16.08 3.60
N ASP A 61 17.95 17.31 3.11
CA ASP A 61 17.94 17.64 1.67
C ASP A 61 19.38 17.53 1.13
N PHE A 62 19.67 16.41 0.51
CA PHE A 62 21.01 16.10 0.00
C PHE A 62 21.48 17.09 -1.08
N LYS A 63 20.55 17.62 -1.88
CA LYS A 63 20.90 18.60 -2.93
C LYS A 63 21.29 19.96 -2.35
N LYS A 64 20.68 20.35 -1.23
CA LYS A 64 20.94 21.65 -0.57
C LYS A 64 21.89 21.53 0.61
N ASP A 65 22.34 20.31 0.91
CA ASP A 65 23.22 20.00 2.05
C ASP A 65 22.70 20.60 3.38
N LYS A 66 21.40 20.35 3.68
CA LYS A 66 20.77 20.93 4.88
C LYS A 66 19.65 20.06 5.44
N PHE A 67 19.48 20.18 6.76
CA PHE A 67 18.30 19.68 7.44
C PHE A 67 17.10 20.62 7.22
N ALA A 68 15.91 20.03 7.13
CA ALA A 68 14.66 20.76 7.04
C ALA A 68 13.53 19.98 7.72
N VAL A 69 12.50 20.70 8.12
CA VAL A 69 11.26 20.15 8.64
C VAL A 69 10.16 20.44 7.64
N LEU A 70 9.47 19.38 7.19
CA LEU A 70 8.33 19.50 6.29
C LEU A 70 7.03 19.35 7.08
N SER A 71 6.13 20.29 6.87
CA SER A 71 4.74 20.20 7.33
C SER A 71 3.96 19.18 6.48
N VAL A 72 2.81 18.73 6.95
CA VAL A 72 1.94 17.78 6.23
C VAL A 72 1.58 18.25 4.81
N PRO A 73 1.22 19.54 4.58
CA PRO A 73 1.00 20.05 3.23
C PRO A 73 2.23 19.94 2.31
N GLU A 74 3.43 20.20 2.83
CA GLU A 74 4.67 20.11 2.07
C GLU A 74 5.08 18.68 1.73
N CYS A 75 4.58 17.69 2.48
CA CYS A 75 4.77 16.28 2.19
C CYS A 75 3.95 15.80 0.98
N ASP A 76 2.97 16.57 0.49
CA ASP A 76 2.09 16.27 -0.66
C ASP A 76 1.54 14.84 -0.66
N PHE A 77 1.01 14.42 0.49
CA PHE A 77 0.45 13.09 0.64
C PHE A 77 -0.82 12.89 -0.18
N LYS A 78 -0.81 11.88 -1.03
CA LYS A 78 -1.96 11.39 -1.81
C LYS A 78 -2.04 9.87 -1.69
N TYR A 79 -3.02 9.25 -2.28
CA TYR A 79 -3.14 7.79 -2.31
C TYR A 79 -1.87 7.14 -2.88
N ARG A 80 -1.16 6.37 -2.04
CA ARG A 80 0.12 5.70 -2.37
C ARG A 80 1.21 6.64 -2.90
N HIS A 81 1.19 7.90 -2.44
CA HIS A 81 2.09 8.94 -2.93
C HIS A 81 2.51 9.91 -1.82
N SER A 82 3.70 10.48 -1.99
CA SER A 82 4.23 11.61 -1.24
C SER A 82 5.35 12.30 -2.02
N VAL A 83 5.74 13.51 -1.62
CA VAL A 83 6.88 14.24 -2.17
C VAL A 83 8.19 13.43 -2.14
N PHE A 84 8.31 12.51 -1.17
CA PHE A 84 9.50 11.65 -1.02
C PHE A 84 9.63 10.58 -2.11
N LYS A 85 8.58 10.30 -2.87
CA LYS A 85 8.66 9.47 -4.08
C LYS A 85 9.16 10.23 -5.28
N GLU A 86 8.87 11.52 -5.36
CA GLU A 86 9.24 12.39 -6.48
C GLU A 86 10.64 12.98 -6.30
N ASN A 87 11.03 13.30 -5.07
CA ASN A 87 12.31 13.92 -4.78
C ASN A 87 13.29 12.94 -4.12
N PRO A 88 14.18 12.30 -4.91
CA PRO A 88 15.16 11.35 -4.39
C PRO A 88 16.25 11.99 -3.50
N ASN A 89 16.32 13.33 -3.47
CA ASN A 89 17.30 14.03 -2.63
C ASN A 89 16.83 14.18 -1.17
N PHE A 90 15.57 13.84 -0.86
CA PHE A 90 15.06 13.90 0.50
C PHE A 90 15.29 12.57 1.22
N ILE A 91 16.09 12.61 2.27
CA ILE A 91 16.26 11.50 3.21
C ILE A 91 15.41 11.78 4.43
N ILE A 92 14.42 10.92 4.69
CA ILE A 92 13.54 11.04 5.84
C ILE A 92 14.30 10.51 7.06
N LEU A 93 14.41 11.34 8.12
CA LEU A 93 15.19 11.02 9.31
C LEU A 93 14.30 10.62 10.49
N GLU A 94 13.33 11.45 10.81
CA GLU A 94 12.36 11.21 11.87
C GLU A 94 11.01 11.84 11.53
N ALA A 95 9.98 11.41 12.21
CA ALA A 95 8.66 12.01 12.10
C ALA A 95 8.06 12.25 13.49
N LYS A 96 7.33 13.35 13.61
CA LYS A 96 6.48 13.65 14.73
C LYS A 96 5.07 13.17 14.44
N LEU A 97 4.56 12.35 15.34
CA LEU A 97 3.25 11.71 15.22
C LEU A 97 2.29 12.28 16.26
N THR A 98 1.06 12.52 15.84
CA THR A 98 -0.06 12.81 16.74
C THR A 98 -0.92 11.54 16.87
N LEU A 99 -0.96 10.98 18.06
CA LEU A 99 -1.62 9.71 18.36
C LEU A 99 -2.73 9.91 19.40
N GLY A 100 -3.73 9.04 19.37
CA GLY A 100 -4.78 8.96 20.39
C GLY A 100 -4.24 8.40 21.71
N LYS A 101 -5.06 8.52 22.76
CA LYS A 101 -4.84 7.76 24.00
C LYS A 101 -5.40 6.36 23.84
N SER A 102 -4.70 5.39 24.42
CA SER A 102 -5.16 3.99 24.46
C SER A 102 -6.50 3.87 25.21
N SER A 103 -7.40 3.10 24.63
CA SER A 103 -8.66 2.68 25.28
C SER A 103 -8.50 1.36 26.04
N GLY A 104 -7.40 0.64 25.79
CA GLY A 104 -7.18 -0.73 26.29
C GLY A 104 -7.66 -1.84 25.35
N GLU A 105 -8.35 -1.50 24.25
CA GLU A 105 -8.93 -2.47 23.29
C GLU A 105 -8.03 -2.71 22.06
N GLU A 106 -6.88 -2.06 21.99
CA GLU A 106 -5.98 -2.11 20.83
C GLU A 106 -5.45 -3.53 20.55
N GLY A 107 -5.33 -4.35 21.60
CA GLY A 107 -4.91 -5.74 21.45
C GLY A 107 -5.88 -6.58 20.62
N ASP A 108 -7.17 -6.34 20.76
CA ASP A 108 -8.20 -7.05 19.98
C ASP A 108 -8.28 -6.48 18.54
N SER A 109 -8.13 -5.17 18.37
CA SER A 109 -8.02 -4.56 17.06
C SER A 109 -6.82 -5.13 16.27
N ILE A 110 -5.66 -5.23 16.90
CA ILE A 110 -4.45 -5.84 16.31
C ILE A 110 -4.72 -7.29 15.89
N LYS A 111 -5.31 -8.10 16.76
CA LYS A 111 -5.65 -9.50 16.42
C LYS A 111 -6.59 -9.58 15.23
N ASN A 112 -7.60 -8.72 15.17
CA ASN A 112 -8.55 -8.68 14.06
C ASN A 112 -7.85 -8.34 12.74
N TYR A 113 -6.99 -7.32 12.71
CA TYR A 113 -6.21 -6.96 11.51
C TYR A 113 -5.26 -8.07 11.07
N LEU A 114 -4.58 -8.73 12.01
CA LEU A 114 -3.72 -9.88 11.71
C LEU A 114 -4.52 -11.06 11.13
N ASN A 115 -5.67 -11.39 11.73
CA ASN A 115 -6.53 -12.45 11.24
C ASN A 115 -7.08 -12.17 9.84
N GLU A 116 -7.56 -10.95 9.60
CA GLU A 116 -8.07 -10.54 8.28
C GLU A 116 -6.98 -10.60 7.21
N ARG A 117 -5.76 -10.15 7.52
CA ARG A 117 -4.63 -10.27 6.60
C ARG A 117 -4.22 -11.71 6.35
N ASN A 118 -4.10 -12.52 7.38
CA ASN A 118 -3.78 -13.94 7.24
C ASN A 118 -4.85 -14.68 6.42
N PHE A 119 -6.10 -14.25 6.51
CA PHE A 119 -7.17 -14.82 5.69
C PHE A 119 -7.09 -14.37 4.23
N ASN A 120 -6.81 -13.10 3.96
CA ASN A 120 -6.90 -12.51 2.62
C ASN A 120 -5.58 -12.51 1.84
N GLN A 121 -4.43 -12.48 2.51
CA GLN A 121 -3.13 -12.34 1.86
C GLN A 121 -2.34 -13.66 1.89
N ASP A 122 -1.49 -13.85 0.88
CA ASP A 122 -0.67 -15.04 0.73
C ASP A 122 0.73 -14.79 1.32
N PHE A 123 0.95 -15.28 2.53
CA PHE A 123 2.26 -15.24 3.20
C PHE A 123 3.04 -16.56 3.08
N SER A 124 2.52 -17.53 2.35
CA SER A 124 3.19 -18.83 2.18
C SER A 124 4.46 -18.75 1.34
N ARG A 125 4.59 -17.70 0.55
CA ARG A 125 5.71 -17.45 -0.36
C ARG A 125 6.12 -15.98 -0.36
N SER A 126 7.37 -15.72 -0.75
CA SER A 126 7.87 -14.35 -0.91
C SER A 126 7.10 -13.62 -2.02
N SER A 127 6.74 -12.37 -1.75
CA SER A 127 6.10 -11.46 -2.71
C SER A 127 6.46 -10.00 -2.36
N ALA A 128 6.23 -9.09 -3.31
CA ALA A 128 6.38 -7.65 -3.08
C ALA A 128 5.07 -6.98 -2.57
N GLY A 129 4.09 -7.78 -2.12
CA GLY A 129 2.77 -7.28 -1.72
C GLY A 129 1.85 -7.04 -2.92
N CYS A 130 0.95 -6.06 -2.79
CA CYS A 130 0.08 -5.65 -3.88
C CYS A 130 0.89 -5.10 -5.05
N VAL A 131 0.68 -5.67 -6.24
CA VAL A 131 1.39 -5.27 -7.46
C VAL A 131 0.83 -3.97 -8.01
N PHE A 132 -0.49 -3.79 -7.95
CA PHE A 132 -1.19 -2.64 -8.52
C PHE A 132 -1.90 -1.83 -7.43
N LYS A 133 -2.01 -0.53 -7.66
CA LYS A 133 -2.90 0.35 -6.91
C LYS A 133 -4.36 0.00 -7.20
N ASN A 134 -5.25 0.24 -6.24
CA ASN A 134 -6.68 0.22 -6.51
C ASN A 134 -7.06 1.34 -7.47
N VAL A 135 -8.08 1.11 -8.28
CA VAL A 135 -8.55 2.07 -9.30
C VAL A 135 -9.51 3.06 -8.64
N LEU A 136 -9.02 4.26 -8.34
CA LEU A 136 -9.87 5.30 -7.76
C LEU A 136 -10.94 5.76 -8.74
N TRP A 137 -12.18 5.92 -8.27
CA TRP A 137 -13.25 6.50 -9.07
C TRP A 137 -13.00 7.96 -9.47
N SER A 138 -12.14 8.66 -8.73
CA SER A 138 -11.74 10.05 -9.00
C SER A 138 -10.69 10.21 -10.11
N ARG A 139 -10.18 9.12 -10.68
CA ARG A 139 -9.26 9.18 -11.82
C ARG A 139 -9.98 9.75 -13.03
N LYS A 140 -9.30 10.63 -13.77
CA LYS A 140 -9.87 11.34 -14.93
C LYS A 140 -10.21 10.44 -16.13
N ASP A 141 -9.51 9.31 -16.23
CA ASP A 141 -9.69 8.29 -17.26
C ASP A 141 -10.77 7.24 -16.91
N ILE A 142 -11.46 7.39 -15.78
CA ILE A 142 -12.48 6.46 -15.31
C ILE A 142 -13.87 7.08 -15.44
N ASN A 143 -14.68 6.50 -16.33
CA ASN A 143 -16.12 6.81 -16.43
C ASN A 143 -16.92 5.78 -15.62
N LYS A 144 -17.27 6.15 -14.38
CA LYS A 144 -17.98 5.26 -13.44
C LYS A 144 -19.34 4.80 -14.00
N GLN A 145 -20.07 5.68 -14.67
CA GLN A 145 -21.40 5.35 -15.21
C GLN A 145 -21.27 4.32 -16.33
N GLU A 146 -20.40 4.55 -17.30
CA GLU A 146 -20.15 3.65 -18.42
C GLU A 146 -19.68 2.27 -17.95
N LEU A 147 -18.78 2.25 -16.95
CA LEU A 147 -18.32 0.99 -16.34
C LEU A 147 -19.48 0.23 -15.69
N PHE A 148 -20.42 0.89 -15.04
CA PHE A 148 -21.59 0.23 -14.43
C PHE A 148 -22.63 -0.25 -15.44
N GLU A 149 -22.73 0.40 -16.60
CA GLU A 149 -23.59 -0.03 -17.69
C GLU A 149 -23.06 -1.29 -18.37
N ASN A 150 -21.74 -1.34 -18.61
CA ASN A 150 -21.08 -2.44 -19.30
C ASN A 150 -20.65 -3.60 -18.36
N HIS A 151 -20.42 -3.33 -17.06
CA HIS A 151 -19.85 -4.25 -16.07
C HIS A 151 -20.62 -4.18 -14.76
N SER A 152 -21.76 -4.88 -14.72
CA SER A 152 -22.67 -4.84 -13.56
C SER A 152 -22.05 -5.33 -12.25
N GLU A 153 -21.04 -6.21 -12.32
CA GLU A 153 -20.28 -6.70 -11.17
C GLU A 153 -19.49 -5.61 -10.45
N LEU A 154 -19.21 -4.48 -11.10
CA LEU A 154 -18.53 -3.35 -10.47
C LEU A 154 -19.46 -2.50 -9.58
N LYS A 155 -20.78 -2.65 -9.70
CA LYS A 155 -21.77 -1.90 -8.90
C LYS A 155 -21.63 -2.13 -7.40
N GLN A 156 -21.08 -3.29 -6.97
CA GLN A 156 -20.80 -3.57 -5.58
C GLN A 156 -19.78 -2.61 -4.93
N PHE A 157 -19.03 -1.87 -5.76
CA PHE A 157 -18.06 -0.86 -5.31
C PHE A 157 -18.58 0.58 -5.46
N ALA A 158 -19.88 0.76 -5.71
CA ALA A 158 -20.47 2.08 -5.94
C ALA A 158 -20.24 3.05 -4.77
N ASP A 159 -20.35 2.54 -3.54
CA ASP A 159 -20.17 3.31 -2.29
C ASP A 159 -18.74 3.30 -1.77
N LYS A 160 -17.79 2.68 -2.50
CA LYS A 160 -16.36 2.69 -2.17
C LYS A 160 -15.66 3.80 -2.93
N SER A 161 -14.49 4.23 -2.44
CA SER A 161 -13.63 5.21 -3.13
C SER A 161 -12.92 4.66 -4.36
N ALA A 162 -12.82 3.33 -4.48
CA ALA A 162 -12.04 2.65 -5.51
C ALA A 162 -12.56 1.25 -5.82
N ILE A 163 -12.22 0.76 -7.00
CA ILE A 163 -12.32 -0.66 -7.36
C ILE A 163 -11.04 -1.36 -6.91
N PRO A 164 -11.10 -2.44 -6.12
CA PRO A 164 -9.90 -3.21 -5.78
C PRO A 164 -9.27 -3.85 -7.01
N ALA A 165 -7.98 -3.60 -7.27
CA ALA A 165 -7.28 -4.24 -8.38
C ALA A 165 -7.30 -5.77 -8.28
N GLY A 166 -7.21 -6.30 -7.06
CA GLY A 166 -7.34 -7.74 -6.82
C GLY A 166 -8.66 -8.33 -7.27
N PHE A 167 -9.77 -7.60 -7.15
CA PHE A 167 -11.07 -8.03 -7.67
C PHE A 167 -11.07 -8.12 -9.20
N LEU A 168 -10.55 -7.11 -9.90
CA LEU A 168 -10.50 -7.12 -11.37
C LEU A 168 -9.71 -8.31 -11.90
N ILE A 169 -8.58 -8.61 -11.25
CA ILE A 169 -7.69 -9.72 -11.62
C ILE A 169 -8.36 -11.08 -11.32
N ASP A 170 -9.03 -11.19 -10.17
CA ASP A 170 -9.75 -12.41 -9.76
C ASP A 170 -10.96 -12.69 -10.67
N TYR A 171 -11.75 -11.67 -10.96
CA TYR A 171 -12.93 -11.79 -11.84
C TYR A 171 -12.57 -12.29 -13.24
N LEU A 172 -11.39 -11.90 -13.75
CA LEU A 172 -10.85 -12.38 -15.02
C LEU A 172 -10.25 -13.80 -14.95
N GLY A 173 -10.33 -14.49 -13.81
CA GLY A 173 -9.83 -15.84 -13.64
C GLY A 173 -8.31 -15.97 -13.70
N LEU A 174 -7.55 -14.90 -13.43
CA LEU A 174 -6.10 -14.89 -13.56
C LEU A 174 -5.36 -15.45 -12.35
N LYS A 175 -6.04 -15.75 -11.24
CA LYS A 175 -5.43 -16.41 -10.08
C LYS A 175 -4.81 -17.75 -10.48
N GLY A 176 -3.57 -17.98 -10.04
CA GLY A 176 -2.82 -19.21 -10.35
C GLY A 176 -2.11 -19.19 -11.69
N TYR A 177 -2.29 -18.16 -12.54
CA TYR A 177 -1.53 -18.03 -13.78
C TYR A 177 -0.05 -17.85 -13.47
N GLN A 178 0.81 -18.54 -14.23
CA GLN A 178 2.24 -18.65 -13.92
C GLN A 178 3.09 -18.40 -15.17
N ILE A 179 4.19 -17.67 -14.99
CA ILE A 179 5.25 -17.52 -15.98
C ILE A 179 6.58 -17.82 -15.27
N GLY A 180 7.33 -18.81 -15.75
CA GLY A 180 8.49 -19.30 -15.02
C GLY A 180 8.11 -19.71 -13.59
N ASN A 181 8.80 -19.19 -12.60
CA ASN A 181 8.51 -19.41 -11.19
C ASN A 181 7.77 -18.22 -10.52
N ALA A 182 7.27 -17.27 -11.31
CA ALA A 182 6.36 -16.23 -10.85
C ALA A 182 4.91 -16.69 -11.04
N GLN A 183 4.07 -16.57 -10.03
CA GLN A 183 2.66 -16.96 -10.10
C GLN A 183 1.76 -15.88 -9.48
N ILE A 184 0.63 -15.58 -10.14
CA ILE A 184 -0.45 -14.82 -9.52
C ILE A 184 -1.02 -15.68 -8.39
N SER A 185 -1.00 -15.18 -7.16
CA SER A 185 -1.44 -15.95 -6.01
C SER A 185 -2.85 -16.49 -6.20
N ARG A 186 -3.05 -17.75 -5.83
CA ARG A 186 -4.39 -18.37 -5.81
C ARG A 186 -5.29 -17.77 -4.72
N LYS A 187 -4.68 -17.13 -3.71
CA LYS A 187 -5.37 -16.54 -2.59
C LYS A 187 -5.75 -15.08 -2.84
N HIS A 188 -4.85 -14.28 -3.43
CA HIS A 188 -5.04 -12.84 -3.64
C HIS A 188 -4.60 -12.41 -5.04
N GLY A 189 -5.53 -12.05 -5.91
CA GLY A 189 -5.25 -11.73 -7.32
C GLY A 189 -4.23 -10.61 -7.55
N ASN A 190 -4.06 -9.68 -6.59
CA ASN A 190 -3.10 -8.59 -6.71
C ASN A 190 -1.70 -8.91 -6.12
N PHE A 191 -1.41 -10.19 -5.87
CA PHE A 191 -0.11 -10.67 -5.40
C PHE A 191 0.54 -11.56 -6.45
N ILE A 192 1.80 -11.28 -6.79
CA ILE A 192 2.65 -12.20 -7.54
C ILE A 192 3.61 -12.83 -6.55
N ILE A 193 3.54 -14.16 -6.41
CA ILE A 193 4.36 -14.93 -5.49
C ILE A 193 5.55 -15.58 -6.23
N ASN A 194 6.66 -15.69 -5.51
CA ASN A 194 7.87 -16.35 -5.95
C ASN A 194 7.83 -17.83 -5.52
N LEU A 195 7.72 -18.74 -6.47
CA LEU A 195 7.72 -20.19 -6.22
C LEU A 195 9.13 -20.75 -5.96
N GLY A 196 10.16 -19.90 -6.07
CA GLY A 196 11.56 -20.25 -5.89
C GLY A 196 12.40 -19.92 -7.13
N GLY A 197 13.40 -19.04 -6.99
CA GLY A 197 14.28 -18.65 -8.11
C GLY A 197 13.58 -17.89 -9.25
N THR A 198 12.52 -17.13 -8.95
CA THR A 198 11.82 -16.29 -9.93
C THR A 198 12.73 -15.17 -10.43
N SER A 199 12.78 -14.96 -11.74
CA SER A 199 13.42 -13.79 -12.35
C SER A 199 12.49 -12.57 -12.30
N ALA A 200 13.07 -11.36 -12.25
CA ALA A 200 12.31 -10.10 -12.38
C ALA A 200 11.56 -10.05 -13.72
N GLU A 201 12.14 -10.58 -14.78
CA GLU A 201 11.53 -10.67 -16.12
C GLU A 201 10.19 -11.45 -16.08
N SER A 202 10.14 -12.60 -15.41
CA SER A 202 8.91 -13.37 -15.27
C SER A 202 7.82 -12.58 -14.54
N VAL A 203 8.19 -11.78 -13.54
CA VAL A 203 7.26 -10.90 -12.83
C VAL A 203 6.75 -9.79 -13.76
N ILE A 204 7.66 -9.14 -14.51
CA ILE A 204 7.31 -8.08 -15.47
C ILE A 204 6.37 -8.62 -16.57
N MET A 205 6.61 -9.82 -17.05
CA MET A 205 5.72 -10.46 -18.03
C MET A 205 4.32 -10.71 -17.47
N LEU A 206 4.19 -11.15 -16.20
CA LEU A 206 2.90 -11.29 -15.53
C LEU A 206 2.20 -9.95 -15.34
N ILE A 207 2.93 -8.90 -14.97
CA ILE A 207 2.40 -7.53 -14.86
C ILE A 207 1.83 -7.10 -16.20
N GLY A 208 2.57 -7.27 -17.29
CA GLY A 208 2.12 -6.94 -18.65
C GLY A 208 0.86 -7.70 -19.05
N LEU A 209 0.82 -9.01 -18.79
CA LEU A 209 -0.35 -9.85 -19.05
C LEU A 209 -1.59 -9.37 -18.27
N ILE A 210 -1.43 -9.08 -16.97
CA ILE A 210 -2.54 -8.60 -16.14
C ILE A 210 -3.07 -7.26 -16.69
N LYS A 211 -2.17 -6.31 -16.99
CA LYS A 211 -2.55 -5.00 -17.55
C LYS A 211 -3.31 -5.14 -18.86
N GLU A 212 -2.81 -5.99 -19.75
CA GLU A 212 -3.46 -6.26 -21.05
C GLU A 212 -4.87 -6.85 -20.86
N ARG A 213 -5.03 -7.85 -20.00
CA ARG A 213 -6.31 -8.51 -19.76
C ARG A 213 -7.34 -7.58 -19.11
N VAL A 214 -6.93 -6.80 -18.11
CA VAL A 214 -7.80 -5.83 -17.44
C VAL A 214 -8.18 -4.71 -18.40
N HIS A 215 -7.21 -4.20 -19.18
CA HIS A 215 -7.51 -3.15 -20.16
C HIS A 215 -8.45 -3.64 -21.27
N ARG A 216 -8.22 -4.83 -21.81
CA ARG A 216 -9.09 -5.40 -22.87
C ARG A 216 -10.52 -5.60 -22.40
N HIS A 217 -10.74 -6.00 -21.13
CA HIS A 217 -12.06 -6.29 -20.62
C HIS A 217 -12.80 -5.05 -20.11
N TYR A 218 -12.10 -4.20 -19.32
CA TYR A 218 -12.72 -3.06 -18.64
C TYR A 218 -12.36 -1.69 -19.22
N GLY A 219 -11.44 -1.60 -20.18
CA GLY A 219 -10.86 -0.32 -20.62
C GLY A 219 -9.95 0.36 -19.60
N ILE A 220 -9.71 -0.27 -18.44
CA ILE A 220 -8.97 0.30 -17.31
C ILE A 220 -7.47 0.06 -17.47
N GLN A 221 -6.66 1.11 -17.35
CA GLN A 221 -5.22 1.00 -17.20
C GLN A 221 -4.84 0.85 -15.73
N LEU A 222 -4.28 -0.31 -15.34
CA LEU A 222 -3.75 -0.51 -13.99
C LEU A 222 -2.42 0.22 -13.81
N GLU A 223 -2.23 0.82 -12.63
CA GLU A 223 -0.98 1.45 -12.21
C GLU A 223 -0.26 0.57 -11.20
N GLU A 224 1.02 0.33 -11.43
CA GLU A 224 1.86 -0.43 -10.50
C GLU A 224 2.01 0.34 -9.16
N GLU A 225 1.89 -0.39 -8.04
CA GLU A 225 2.25 0.10 -6.71
C GLU A 225 3.72 -0.24 -6.40
N ILE A 226 4.18 -1.39 -6.88
CA ILE A 226 5.59 -1.79 -6.77
C ILE A 226 6.49 -0.92 -7.64
N GLN A 227 7.77 -0.82 -7.26
CA GLN A 227 8.79 -0.13 -8.04
C GLN A 227 9.71 -1.13 -8.74
N ILE A 228 9.87 -0.97 -10.05
CA ILE A 228 10.82 -1.73 -10.85
C ILE A 228 12.12 -0.91 -10.86
N VAL A 229 13.18 -1.47 -10.29
CA VAL A 229 14.53 -0.90 -10.29
C VAL A 229 15.31 -1.62 -11.39
N LEU A 230 15.78 -0.86 -12.39
CA LEU A 230 16.60 -1.32 -13.51
C LEU A 230 18.08 -1.13 -13.22
#